data_5dab0fedec7c92dda003b4416bc455fa
#
_entry.id   5dab0fedec7c92dda003b4416bc455fa
#
_cell.length_a   1.000
_cell.length_b   1.000
_cell.length_c   1.000
_cell.angle_alpha   90.00
_cell.angle_beta   90.00
_cell.angle_gamma   90.00
#
_symmetry.space_group_name_H-M   'P 1'
#
loop_
_entity.id
_entity.type
_entity.pdbx_description
1 polymer ?
#
loop_
_entity_poly.entity_id
_entity_poly.type
_entity_poly.pdbx_seq_one_letter_code
_entity_poly.pdbx_strand_id
1 'polypeptide(L)'
;MIIYDPKIAILLIAFNRSNIKQVFDRIKEVKPRRLYIAVDGSTNDTQCKICKETTSIVSHIDWECQVFKLYQGKNQGYDKHCFHSISWFFEQEPEGIILEDDCVPSLSFFGFCTTLLKKFRNDERIGHISGSNYQFGKNRGDGTYYYSNLTHVSGWAGWRRVWQEHCLNENKYDLFNQLDYLSNLPSHAPFQYRWNRLFNIANHSNEHFWEVKYAYTNLINNRLSIIPNKNLITKIAYYDKMPHAIKNHPFTNIKNEESDHIVHPSFICPDIEADLYSQTKEYNTSFEELYMPKEYFYLKEHFVAAIRNNHIHPKIPQIIHQIYEDLAGPPPSLVEISQSWKELNPDWEYRFGIKMILRHF
;
A
#
# COMPACT_ATOMS: atom_id res chain seq x y z
N MET A 1 20.09 -22.16 2.78
CA MET A 1 18.68 -22.15 3.25
C MET A 1 18.50 -20.97 4.16
N ILE A 2 17.49 -20.14 3.92
CA ILE A 2 17.15 -18.98 4.77
C ILE A 2 16.40 -19.51 5.99
N ILE A 3 16.95 -19.32 7.19
CA ILE A 3 16.41 -19.89 8.42
C ILE A 3 15.80 -18.79 9.27
N TYR A 4 14.60 -19.00 9.75
CA TYR A 4 13.96 -18.12 10.72
C TYR A 4 14.66 -18.20 12.10
N ASP A 5 14.89 -17.05 12.74
CA ASP A 5 15.32 -16.99 14.14
C ASP A 5 14.08 -16.95 15.06
N PRO A 6 13.81 -17.98 15.86
CA PRO A 6 12.64 -18.02 16.73
C PRO A 6 12.58 -16.91 17.78
N LYS A 7 13.66 -16.17 17.98
CA LYS A 7 13.71 -15.00 18.88
C LYS A 7 13.01 -13.77 18.29
N ILE A 8 12.80 -13.71 16.97
CA ILE A 8 12.03 -12.62 16.35
C ILE A 8 10.55 -12.89 16.62
N ALA A 9 9.90 -11.92 17.24
CA ALA A 9 8.47 -12.01 17.55
C ALA A 9 7.60 -11.87 16.29
N ILE A 10 6.44 -12.52 16.33
CA ILE A 10 5.43 -12.41 15.26
C ILE A 10 4.15 -11.83 15.87
N LEU A 11 3.56 -10.83 15.21
CA LEU A 11 2.22 -10.34 15.45
C LEU A 11 1.27 -10.91 14.38
N LEU A 12 0.19 -11.57 14.81
CA LEU A 12 -0.93 -11.98 13.97
C LEU A 12 -2.14 -11.11 14.29
N ILE A 13 -2.62 -10.35 13.30
CA ILE A 13 -3.80 -9.49 13.40
C ILE A 13 -4.98 -10.17 12.70
N ALA A 14 -6.08 -10.34 13.41
CA ALA A 14 -7.24 -11.09 12.93
C ALA A 14 -8.51 -10.22 12.92
N PHE A 15 -9.24 -10.31 11.81
CA PHE A 15 -10.51 -9.61 11.55
C PHE A 15 -11.70 -10.55 11.39
N ASN A 16 -11.71 -11.67 12.10
CA ASN A 16 -12.82 -12.62 12.03
C ASN A 16 -13.04 -13.20 10.62
N ARG A 17 -11.96 -13.64 9.98
CA ARG A 17 -11.99 -14.30 8.67
C ARG A 17 -11.66 -15.78 8.80
N SER A 18 -12.34 -16.62 8.04
CA SER A 18 -12.14 -18.08 8.04
C SER A 18 -10.75 -18.53 7.57
N ASN A 19 -10.03 -17.65 6.86
CA ASN A 19 -8.73 -17.95 6.27
C ASN A 19 -7.56 -17.94 7.26
N ILE A 20 -7.77 -17.44 8.47
CA ILE A 20 -6.73 -17.36 9.51
C ILE A 20 -5.98 -18.66 9.74
N LYS A 21 -6.65 -19.81 9.56
CA LYS A 21 -6.03 -21.11 9.73
C LYS A 21 -4.81 -21.30 8.82
N GLN A 22 -4.88 -20.86 7.57
CA GLN A 22 -3.76 -20.99 6.62
C GLN A 22 -2.55 -20.18 7.05
N VAL A 23 -2.77 -18.97 7.56
CA VAL A 23 -1.69 -18.10 8.08
C VAL A 23 -1.12 -18.70 9.37
N PHE A 24 -1.99 -19.14 10.29
CA PHE A 24 -1.59 -19.69 11.57
C PHE A 24 -0.82 -21.02 11.41
N ASP A 25 -1.20 -21.87 10.45
CA ASP A 25 -0.47 -23.11 10.15
C ASP A 25 0.99 -22.79 9.72
N ARG A 26 1.25 -21.73 8.94
CA ARG A 26 2.61 -21.30 8.60
C ARG A 26 3.40 -20.78 9.79
N ILE A 27 2.74 -20.08 10.71
CA ILE A 27 3.35 -19.66 11.98
C ILE A 27 3.72 -20.87 12.84
N LYS A 28 2.86 -21.90 12.89
CA LYS A 28 3.14 -23.17 13.59
C LYS A 28 4.37 -23.91 13.04
N GLU A 29 4.59 -23.86 11.74
CA GLU A 29 5.75 -24.50 11.11
C GLU A 29 7.07 -23.88 11.58
N VAL A 30 7.11 -22.55 11.78
CA VAL A 30 8.35 -21.84 12.19
C VAL A 30 8.54 -21.73 13.70
N LYS A 31 7.49 -22.00 14.49
CA LYS A 31 7.54 -22.08 15.96
C LYS A 31 8.21 -20.91 16.65
N PRO A 32 7.64 -19.67 16.54
CA PRO A 32 8.19 -18.51 17.22
C PRO A 32 8.18 -18.70 18.73
N ARG A 33 9.19 -18.16 19.43
CA ARG A 33 9.22 -18.15 20.90
C ARG A 33 8.30 -17.11 21.52
N ARG A 34 7.93 -16.08 20.75
CA ARG A 34 6.97 -15.04 21.16
C ARG A 34 5.98 -14.81 20.04
N LEU A 35 4.71 -14.98 20.37
CA LEU A 35 3.59 -14.81 19.45
C LEU A 35 2.58 -13.82 20.05
N TYR A 36 2.33 -12.75 19.35
CA TYR A 36 1.31 -11.75 19.66
C TYR A 36 0.10 -12.00 18.79
N ILE A 37 -1.09 -12.08 19.40
CA ILE A 37 -2.35 -12.34 18.71
C ILE A 37 -3.32 -11.23 19.05
N ALA A 38 -3.70 -10.45 18.06
CA ALA A 38 -4.69 -9.40 18.17
C ALA A 38 -5.96 -9.82 17.40
N VAL A 39 -7.11 -9.81 18.07
CA VAL A 39 -8.40 -10.18 17.48
C VAL A 39 -9.39 -9.03 17.69
N ASP A 40 -9.98 -8.52 16.60
CA ASP A 40 -11.01 -7.49 16.70
C ASP A 40 -12.33 -8.06 17.22
N GLY A 41 -13.15 -7.20 17.81
CA GLY A 41 -14.46 -7.58 18.33
C GLY A 41 -15.49 -7.84 17.22
N SER A 42 -16.62 -8.43 17.61
CA SER A 42 -17.74 -8.66 16.69
C SER A 42 -18.68 -7.45 16.63
N THR A 43 -19.35 -7.27 15.49
CA THR A 43 -20.43 -6.28 15.31
C THR A 43 -21.81 -6.91 15.50
N ASN A 44 -21.94 -8.24 15.40
CA ASN A 44 -23.20 -8.97 15.49
C ASN A 44 -22.99 -10.44 15.87
N ASP A 45 -24.07 -11.18 16.14
CA ASP A 45 -24.02 -12.58 16.59
C ASP A 45 -23.35 -13.53 15.59
N THR A 46 -23.49 -13.31 14.29
CA THR A 46 -22.82 -14.10 13.26
C THR A 46 -21.30 -13.93 13.33
N GLN A 47 -20.85 -12.70 13.46
CA GLN A 47 -19.42 -12.42 13.63
C GLN A 47 -18.91 -12.92 14.99
N CYS A 48 -19.73 -12.93 16.03
CA CYS A 48 -19.36 -13.48 17.33
C CYS A 48 -18.97 -14.99 17.23
N LYS A 49 -19.67 -15.76 16.40
CA LYS A 49 -19.32 -17.17 16.14
C LYS A 49 -17.97 -17.27 15.46
N ILE A 50 -17.71 -16.46 14.42
CA ILE A 50 -16.44 -16.41 13.69
C ILE A 50 -15.30 -15.98 14.62
N CYS A 51 -15.52 -14.99 15.50
CA CYS A 51 -14.55 -14.59 16.53
C CYS A 51 -14.17 -15.77 17.45
N LYS A 52 -15.15 -16.54 17.88
CA LYS A 52 -14.90 -17.73 18.73
C LYS A 52 -14.12 -18.81 17.98
N GLU A 53 -14.45 -19.06 16.73
CA GLU A 53 -13.70 -19.98 15.86
C GLU A 53 -12.27 -19.52 15.64
N THR A 54 -12.08 -18.23 15.30
CA THR A 54 -10.76 -17.60 15.17
C THR A 54 -9.94 -17.77 16.44
N THR A 55 -10.52 -17.42 17.60
CA THR A 55 -9.85 -17.55 18.90
C THR A 55 -9.52 -19.00 19.21
N SER A 56 -10.39 -19.95 18.87
CA SER A 56 -10.14 -21.38 19.04
C SER A 56 -8.94 -21.85 18.20
N ILE A 57 -8.89 -21.47 16.91
CA ILE A 57 -7.79 -21.85 16.00
C ILE A 57 -6.45 -21.34 16.56
N VAL A 58 -6.34 -20.06 16.90
CA VAL A 58 -5.08 -19.43 17.35
C VAL A 58 -4.70 -19.80 18.79
N SER A 59 -5.56 -20.50 19.53
CA SER A 59 -5.27 -20.98 20.88
C SER A 59 -4.54 -22.32 20.91
N HIS A 60 -4.50 -23.06 19.79
CA HIS A 60 -3.85 -24.37 19.70
C HIS A 60 -2.35 -24.24 19.43
N ILE A 61 -1.60 -23.88 20.47
CA ILE A 61 -0.14 -23.72 20.41
C ILE A 61 0.48 -24.94 21.09
N ASP A 62 1.14 -25.80 20.31
CA ASP A 62 1.72 -27.10 20.70
C ASP A 62 3.27 -27.06 20.71
N TRP A 63 3.87 -25.89 20.74
CA TRP A 63 5.31 -25.68 20.88
C TRP A 63 5.61 -24.69 22.01
N GLU A 64 6.87 -24.67 22.47
CA GLU A 64 7.31 -23.71 23.50
C GLU A 64 7.20 -22.28 22.99
N CYS A 65 6.22 -21.52 23.48
CA CYS A 65 5.90 -20.19 23.01
C CYS A 65 5.32 -19.32 24.13
N GLN A 66 5.83 -18.12 24.28
CA GLN A 66 5.20 -17.10 25.08
C GLN A 66 4.14 -16.36 24.25
N VAL A 67 2.88 -16.46 24.65
CA VAL A 67 1.74 -15.94 23.91
C VAL A 67 1.18 -14.71 24.59
N PHE A 68 1.09 -13.62 23.83
CA PHE A 68 0.46 -12.37 24.24
C PHE A 68 -0.85 -12.18 23.45
N LYS A 69 -1.92 -11.78 24.14
CA LYS A 69 -3.25 -11.68 23.55
C LYS A 69 -3.86 -10.30 23.74
N LEU A 70 -4.33 -9.72 22.65
CA LEU A 70 -5.10 -8.47 22.61
C LEU A 70 -6.46 -8.76 21.96
N TYR A 71 -7.47 -9.11 22.77
CA TYR A 71 -8.81 -9.43 22.29
C TYR A 71 -9.74 -8.27 22.59
N GLN A 72 -10.31 -7.67 21.54
CA GLN A 72 -11.21 -6.55 21.66
C GLN A 72 -12.64 -7.01 22.01
N GLY A 73 -13.25 -6.40 23.02
CA GLY A 73 -14.64 -6.70 23.40
C GLY A 73 -15.68 -6.14 22.42
N LYS A 74 -15.30 -5.14 21.60
CA LYS A 74 -16.14 -4.51 20.58
C LYS A 74 -15.33 -4.31 19.30
N ASN A 75 -16.01 -4.38 18.16
CA ASN A 75 -15.40 -4.10 16.87
C ASN A 75 -14.89 -2.66 16.82
N GLN A 76 -13.62 -2.48 16.48
CA GLN A 76 -12.98 -1.20 16.33
C GLN A 76 -12.89 -0.75 14.86
N GLY A 77 -13.13 -1.67 13.93
CA GLY A 77 -12.90 -1.50 12.51
C GLY A 77 -11.44 -1.76 12.12
N TYR A 78 -11.25 -2.08 10.84
CA TYR A 78 -9.96 -2.52 10.28
C TYR A 78 -8.81 -1.59 10.67
N ASP A 79 -8.94 -0.34 10.31
CA ASP A 79 -7.86 0.64 10.37
C ASP A 79 -7.40 0.92 11.82
N LYS A 80 -8.36 1.15 12.70
CA LYS A 80 -8.09 1.41 14.11
C LYS A 80 -7.56 0.17 14.84
N HIS A 81 -8.09 -1.02 14.52
CA HIS A 81 -7.61 -2.27 15.12
C HIS A 81 -6.18 -2.57 14.71
N CYS A 82 -5.82 -2.42 13.42
CA CYS A 82 -4.44 -2.55 12.94
C CYS A 82 -3.51 -1.60 13.68
N PHE A 83 -3.83 -0.31 13.70
CA PHE A 83 -3.00 0.71 14.34
C PHE A 83 -2.72 0.38 15.81
N HIS A 84 -3.77 0.04 16.58
CA HIS A 84 -3.61 -0.31 18.01
C HIS A 84 -2.82 -1.60 18.20
N SER A 85 -3.05 -2.60 17.35
CA SER A 85 -2.34 -3.89 17.45
C SER A 85 -0.86 -3.77 17.16
N ILE A 86 -0.49 -3.00 16.13
CA ILE A 86 0.90 -2.76 15.76
C ILE A 86 1.60 -1.88 16.82
N SER A 87 0.91 -0.85 17.33
CA SER A 87 1.43 0.00 18.40
C SER A 87 1.70 -0.82 19.65
N TRP A 88 0.73 -1.60 20.12
CA TRP A 88 0.88 -2.51 21.25
C TRP A 88 2.04 -3.49 21.07
N PHE A 89 2.22 -4.03 19.88
CA PHE A 89 3.33 -4.94 19.56
C PHE A 89 4.69 -4.23 19.68
N PHE A 90 4.84 -3.05 19.06
CA PHE A 90 6.10 -2.31 19.10
C PHE A 90 6.35 -1.59 20.43
N GLU A 91 5.41 -1.49 21.33
CA GLU A 91 5.66 -1.13 22.74
C GLU A 91 6.46 -2.22 23.47
N GLN A 92 6.30 -3.49 23.08
CA GLN A 92 6.94 -4.65 23.72
C GLN A 92 8.20 -5.09 22.96
N GLU A 93 8.18 -5.05 21.62
CA GLU A 93 9.22 -5.60 20.77
C GLU A 93 10.00 -4.51 20.02
N PRO A 94 11.35 -4.60 19.97
CA PRO A 94 12.16 -3.63 19.22
C PRO A 94 12.04 -3.81 17.69
N GLU A 95 11.70 -5.01 17.25
CA GLU A 95 11.55 -5.42 15.85
C GLU A 95 10.70 -6.67 15.74
N GLY A 96 10.06 -6.91 14.60
CA GLY A 96 9.31 -8.14 14.41
C GLY A 96 8.57 -8.20 13.10
N ILE A 97 7.82 -9.30 12.95
CA ILE A 97 7.06 -9.66 11.75
C ILE A 97 5.58 -9.42 12.03
N ILE A 98 4.89 -8.81 11.08
CA ILE A 98 3.46 -8.51 11.15
C ILE A 98 2.73 -9.23 10.02
N LEU A 99 1.71 -10.01 10.38
CA LEU A 99 0.85 -10.75 9.47
C LEU A 99 -0.62 -10.43 9.77
N GLU A 100 -1.41 -10.28 8.73
CA GLU A 100 -2.87 -10.25 8.81
C GLU A 100 -3.46 -11.64 8.46
N ASP A 101 -4.71 -11.88 8.84
CA ASP A 101 -5.40 -13.16 8.66
C ASP A 101 -5.67 -13.57 7.21
N ASP A 102 -5.39 -12.69 6.23
CA ASP A 102 -5.48 -12.95 4.79
C ASP A 102 -4.10 -12.98 4.08
N CYS A 103 -3.00 -12.86 4.82
CA CYS A 103 -1.64 -12.81 4.29
C CYS A 103 -0.90 -14.12 4.55
N VAL A 104 -0.99 -15.08 3.63
CA VAL A 104 -0.35 -16.41 3.77
C VAL A 104 1.12 -16.35 3.35
N PRO A 105 2.08 -16.50 4.29
CA PRO A 105 3.50 -16.46 3.96
C PRO A 105 4.03 -17.79 3.40
N SER A 106 5.08 -17.71 2.56
CA SER A 106 6.00 -18.82 2.34
C SER A 106 6.86 -19.04 3.59
N LEU A 107 7.47 -20.20 3.74
CA LEU A 107 8.34 -20.45 4.90
C LEU A 107 9.61 -19.60 4.86
N SER A 108 10.13 -19.34 3.67
CA SER A 108 11.28 -18.47 3.48
C SER A 108 11.03 -16.99 3.83
N PHE A 109 9.77 -16.54 3.85
CA PHE A 109 9.41 -15.19 4.31
C PHE A 109 9.95 -14.90 5.71
N PHE A 110 9.77 -15.82 6.64
CA PHE A 110 10.20 -15.63 8.02
C PHE A 110 11.72 -15.48 8.14
N GLY A 111 12.46 -16.32 7.44
CA GLY A 111 13.92 -16.25 7.42
C GLY A 111 14.45 -15.04 6.66
N PHE A 112 13.78 -14.62 5.58
CA PHE A 112 14.05 -13.39 4.87
C PHE A 112 13.91 -12.17 5.80
N CYS A 113 12.79 -12.05 6.49
CA CYS A 113 12.55 -11.00 7.46
C CYS A 113 13.60 -10.99 8.58
N THR A 114 13.88 -12.14 9.18
CA THR A 114 14.86 -12.27 10.26
C THR A 114 16.25 -11.77 9.85
N THR A 115 16.72 -12.20 8.68
CA THR A 115 18.04 -11.83 8.16
C THR A 115 18.14 -10.33 7.94
N LEU A 116 17.10 -9.74 7.34
CA LEU A 116 17.10 -8.31 6.99
C LEU A 116 16.81 -7.41 8.20
N LEU A 117 15.96 -7.84 9.14
CA LEU A 117 15.79 -7.15 10.41
C LEU A 117 17.13 -7.01 11.13
N LYS A 118 17.90 -8.09 11.22
CA LYS A 118 19.23 -8.08 11.84
C LYS A 118 20.21 -7.20 11.09
N LYS A 119 20.26 -7.30 9.75
CA LYS A 119 21.20 -6.54 8.92
C LYS A 119 20.97 -5.04 9.01
N PHE A 120 19.72 -4.59 8.94
CA PHE A 120 19.36 -3.18 8.83
C PHE A 120 18.83 -2.57 10.14
N ARG A 121 19.03 -3.24 11.27
CA ARG A 121 18.53 -2.80 12.59
C ARG A 121 18.90 -1.36 12.92
N ASN A 122 20.12 -0.96 12.59
CA ASN A 122 20.69 0.34 12.88
C ASN A 122 20.87 1.22 11.63
N ASP A 123 20.33 0.81 10.48
CA ASP A 123 20.42 1.59 9.25
C ASP A 123 19.14 2.44 9.08
N GLU A 124 19.27 3.73 9.34
CA GLU A 124 18.14 4.67 9.27
C GLU A 124 17.60 4.89 7.86
N ARG A 125 18.34 4.47 6.82
CA ARG A 125 17.88 4.54 5.43
C ARG A 125 16.77 3.53 5.13
N ILE A 126 16.64 2.47 5.96
CA ILE A 126 15.69 1.38 5.74
C ILE A 126 14.60 1.45 6.82
N GLY A 127 13.36 1.60 6.36
CA GLY A 127 12.18 1.71 7.23
C GLY A 127 11.25 0.51 7.23
N HIS A 128 11.33 -0.37 6.20
CA HIS A 128 10.33 -1.41 5.99
C HIS A 128 10.90 -2.61 5.24
N ILE A 129 10.40 -3.81 5.55
CA ILE A 129 10.69 -5.05 4.83
C ILE A 129 9.35 -5.66 4.40
N SER A 130 9.05 -5.62 3.11
CA SER A 130 7.85 -6.24 2.56
C SER A 130 8.04 -7.74 2.32
N GLY A 131 6.98 -8.52 2.48
CA GLY A 131 6.90 -9.88 1.97
C GLY A 131 6.30 -9.96 0.56
N SER A 132 5.59 -8.92 0.13
CA SER A 132 4.88 -8.89 -1.14
C SER A 132 5.73 -8.31 -2.27
N ASN A 133 5.59 -8.90 -3.46
CA ASN A 133 6.17 -8.42 -4.71
C ASN A 133 5.07 -8.25 -5.77
N TYR A 134 5.04 -7.08 -6.39
CA TYR A 134 4.06 -6.74 -7.45
C TYR A 134 4.72 -6.49 -8.80
N GLN A 135 5.88 -7.13 -9.04
CA GLN A 135 6.59 -7.06 -10.31
C GLN A 135 6.17 -8.12 -11.32
N PHE A 136 5.28 -9.06 -10.93
CA PHE A 136 4.72 -10.11 -11.80
C PHE A 136 5.80 -10.89 -12.55
N GLY A 137 6.83 -11.35 -11.83
CA GLY A 137 7.93 -12.16 -12.37
C GLY A 137 9.11 -11.37 -12.95
N LYS A 138 9.07 -10.03 -12.94
CA LYS A 138 10.24 -9.23 -13.30
C LYS A 138 11.22 -9.17 -12.12
N ASN A 139 12.46 -9.57 -12.36
CA ASN A 139 13.55 -9.36 -11.42
C ASN A 139 14.06 -7.92 -11.48
N ARG A 140 14.40 -7.36 -10.31
CA ARG A 140 14.92 -6.01 -10.16
C ARG A 140 16.29 -6.02 -9.49
N GLY A 141 17.19 -5.19 -9.99
CA GLY A 141 18.56 -5.08 -9.46
C GLY A 141 19.39 -6.35 -9.62
N ASP A 142 20.47 -6.43 -8.85
CA ASP A 142 21.48 -7.50 -8.86
C ASP A 142 21.39 -8.43 -7.65
N GLY A 143 20.39 -8.25 -6.78
CA GLY A 143 20.16 -9.04 -5.58
C GLY A 143 18.90 -9.91 -5.66
N THR A 144 18.59 -10.60 -4.56
CA THR A 144 17.32 -11.32 -4.40
C THR A 144 16.18 -10.43 -3.93
N TYR A 145 16.47 -9.17 -3.70
CA TYR A 145 15.51 -8.11 -3.38
C TYR A 145 16.03 -6.78 -3.95
N TYR A 146 15.19 -5.77 -3.96
CA TYR A 146 15.52 -4.41 -4.36
C TYR A 146 14.98 -3.40 -3.35
N TYR A 147 15.43 -2.14 -3.49
CA TYR A 147 14.93 -1.05 -2.66
C TYR A 147 13.86 -0.24 -3.40
N SER A 148 12.88 0.25 -2.66
CA SER A 148 11.69 0.91 -3.17
C SER A 148 11.29 2.08 -2.26
N ASN A 149 10.67 3.11 -2.83
CA ASN A 149 10.00 4.16 -2.05
C ASN A 149 8.58 3.74 -1.61
N LEU A 150 8.07 2.63 -2.15
CA LEU A 150 6.72 2.13 -1.82
C LEU A 150 6.75 1.25 -0.57
N THR A 151 5.75 1.41 0.29
CA THR A 151 5.60 0.63 1.51
C THR A 151 4.43 -0.34 1.35
N HIS A 152 4.71 -1.62 1.02
CA HIS A 152 3.70 -2.65 0.85
C HIS A 152 3.50 -3.43 2.15
N VAL A 153 2.34 -3.29 2.79
CA VAL A 153 2.06 -3.79 4.14
C VAL A 153 1.35 -5.16 4.18
N SER A 154 1.18 -5.85 3.05
CA SER A 154 0.61 -7.20 3.05
C SER A 154 1.67 -8.24 3.46
N GLY A 155 1.76 -8.54 4.78
CA GLY A 155 2.81 -9.35 5.37
C GLY A 155 4.18 -8.65 5.30
N TRP A 156 4.66 -8.18 6.43
CA TRP A 156 5.83 -7.32 6.49
C TRP A 156 6.62 -7.46 7.79
N ALA A 157 7.78 -6.87 7.85
CA ALA A 157 8.57 -6.74 9.05
C ALA A 157 9.15 -5.33 9.19
N GLY A 158 9.39 -4.91 10.44
CA GLY A 158 9.88 -3.57 10.72
C GLY A 158 10.39 -3.42 12.15
N TRP A 159 10.63 -2.18 12.52
CA TRP A 159 11.27 -1.79 13.76
C TRP A 159 10.44 -0.77 14.53
N ARG A 160 10.50 -0.88 15.87
CA ARG A 160 9.93 0.12 16.80
C ARG A 160 10.37 1.53 16.46
N ARG A 161 11.66 1.75 16.16
CA ARG A 161 12.22 3.06 15.83
C ARG A 161 11.47 3.78 14.71
N VAL A 162 11.00 3.02 13.70
CA VAL A 162 10.23 3.56 12.57
C VAL A 162 8.77 3.77 12.97
N TRP A 163 8.17 2.78 13.66
CA TRP A 163 6.77 2.88 14.06
C TRP A 163 6.48 4.01 15.02
N GLN A 164 7.38 4.27 15.98
CA GLN A 164 7.22 5.37 16.94
C GLN A 164 7.18 6.74 16.24
N GLU A 165 7.94 6.93 15.17
CA GLU A 165 7.89 8.18 14.39
C GLU A 165 6.58 8.34 13.62
N HIS A 166 5.93 7.25 13.22
CA HIS A 166 4.60 7.27 12.62
C HIS A 166 3.59 8.02 13.50
N CYS A 167 3.60 7.77 14.79
CA CYS A 167 2.72 8.45 15.75
C CYS A 167 3.09 9.92 15.99
N LEU A 168 4.36 10.30 15.79
CA LEU A 168 4.86 11.64 16.09
C LEU A 168 4.69 12.64 14.92
N ASN A 169 4.56 12.14 13.70
CA ASN A 169 4.59 12.96 12.48
C ASN A 169 3.22 13.45 12.00
N GLU A 170 2.13 13.14 12.70
CA GLU A 170 0.77 13.54 12.29
C GLU A 170 0.62 15.06 12.08
N ASN A 171 1.34 15.87 12.85
CA ASN A 171 1.23 17.35 12.79
C ASN A 171 2.16 18.02 11.74
N LYS A 172 2.97 17.25 11.02
CA LYS A 172 3.95 17.82 10.06
C LYS A 172 3.46 17.81 8.62
N TYR A 173 2.32 17.20 8.35
CA TYR A 173 1.81 17.06 6.99
C TYR A 173 1.54 18.41 6.31
N ASP A 174 0.86 19.30 7.01
CA ASP A 174 0.49 20.60 6.43
C ASP A 174 1.73 21.41 6.03
N LEU A 175 2.76 21.42 6.89
CA LEU A 175 4.03 22.07 6.60
C LEU A 175 4.76 21.43 5.41
N PHE A 176 4.79 20.09 5.35
CA PHE A 176 5.38 19.35 4.24
C PHE A 176 4.71 19.67 2.91
N ASN A 177 3.38 19.76 2.93
CA ASN A 177 2.58 20.09 1.76
C ASN A 177 2.74 21.58 1.35
N GLN A 178 2.74 22.51 2.32
CA GLN A 178 2.97 23.93 2.06
C GLN A 178 4.34 24.21 1.43
N LEU A 179 5.37 23.45 1.82
CA LEU A 179 6.73 23.55 1.29
C LEU A 179 6.92 22.79 -0.03
N ASP A 180 5.87 22.14 -0.54
CA ASP A 180 5.88 21.33 -1.77
C ASP A 180 7.01 20.28 -1.82
N TYR A 181 7.40 19.74 -0.66
CA TYR A 181 8.50 18.76 -0.59
C TYR A 181 8.21 17.46 -1.34
N LEU A 182 6.93 17.16 -1.58
CA LEU A 182 6.55 15.98 -2.37
C LEU A 182 7.06 16.09 -3.82
N SER A 183 7.12 17.31 -4.37
CA SER A 183 7.65 17.54 -5.73
C SER A 183 9.15 17.29 -5.86
N ASN A 184 9.88 17.34 -4.73
CA ASN A 184 11.32 17.08 -4.67
C ASN A 184 11.67 15.59 -4.50
N LEU A 185 10.67 14.74 -4.24
CA LEU A 185 10.93 13.30 -4.13
C LEU A 185 11.20 12.70 -5.51
N PRO A 186 12.12 11.72 -5.62
CA PRO A 186 12.41 11.06 -6.87
C PRO A 186 11.21 10.23 -7.32
N SER A 187 10.27 10.88 -7.99
CA SER A 187 9.06 10.25 -8.50
C SER A 187 8.51 11.06 -9.67
N HIS A 188 7.75 10.41 -10.54
CA HIS A 188 7.07 11.11 -11.63
C HIS A 188 5.84 11.88 -11.14
N ALA A 189 5.51 12.97 -11.81
CA ALA A 189 4.42 13.89 -11.43
C ALA A 189 3.07 13.21 -11.08
N PRO A 190 2.59 12.17 -11.77
CA PRO A 190 1.36 11.45 -11.41
C PRO A 190 1.41 10.79 -10.04
N PHE A 191 2.57 10.29 -9.63
CA PHE A 191 2.79 9.74 -8.29
C PHE A 191 2.66 10.78 -7.21
N GLN A 192 3.34 11.90 -7.40
CA GLN A 192 3.30 13.02 -6.48
C GLN A 192 1.86 13.49 -6.26
N TYR A 193 1.07 13.62 -7.33
CA TYR A 193 -0.34 13.99 -7.25
C TYR A 193 -1.16 13.00 -6.43
N ARG A 194 -0.98 11.69 -6.69
CA ARG A 194 -1.73 10.67 -5.98
C ARG A 194 -1.33 10.58 -4.51
N TRP A 195 -0.04 10.57 -4.21
CA TRP A 195 0.44 10.58 -2.84
C TRP A 195 -0.03 11.81 -2.09
N ASN A 196 0.01 12.97 -2.70
CA ASN A 196 -0.52 14.20 -2.11
C ASN A 196 -2.02 14.07 -1.79
N ARG A 197 -2.80 13.50 -2.71
CA ARG A 197 -4.23 13.25 -2.47
C ARG A 197 -4.47 12.26 -1.33
N LEU A 198 -3.76 11.14 -1.31
CA LEU A 198 -3.89 10.13 -0.26
C LEU A 198 -3.48 10.67 1.11
N PHE A 199 -2.37 11.37 1.19
CA PHE A 199 -1.89 11.98 2.41
C PHE A 199 -2.83 13.08 2.90
N ASN A 200 -3.38 13.89 2.01
CA ASN A 200 -4.36 14.91 2.35
C ASN A 200 -5.63 14.28 2.95
N ILE A 201 -6.16 13.23 2.33
CA ILE A 201 -7.32 12.49 2.85
C ILE A 201 -6.99 11.90 4.23
N ALA A 202 -5.86 11.22 4.37
CA ALA A 202 -5.47 10.57 5.62
C ALA A 202 -5.24 11.56 6.77
N ASN A 203 -4.74 12.76 6.47
CA ASN A 203 -4.47 13.78 7.49
C ASN A 203 -5.73 14.53 7.94
N HIS A 204 -6.71 14.72 7.06
CA HIS A 204 -7.95 15.45 7.35
C HIS A 204 -9.15 14.56 7.67
N SER A 205 -8.97 13.24 7.70
CA SER A 205 -10.00 12.28 8.07
C SER A 205 -9.99 11.99 9.57
N ASN A 206 -11.16 11.67 10.11
CA ASN A 206 -11.29 11.11 11.46
C ASN A 206 -10.89 9.63 11.54
N GLU A 207 -10.59 9.00 10.41
CA GLU A 207 -10.10 7.63 10.33
C GLU A 207 -8.57 7.61 10.44
N HIS A 208 -8.00 6.52 10.90
CA HIS A 208 -6.56 6.44 11.16
C HIS A 208 -5.71 6.40 9.88
N PHE A 209 -6.20 5.71 8.81
CA PHE A 209 -5.45 5.50 7.56
C PHE A 209 -4.00 5.08 7.82
N TRP A 210 -3.81 4.10 8.72
CA TRP A 210 -2.50 3.74 9.25
C TRP A 210 -1.48 3.37 8.17
N GLU A 211 -1.91 2.66 7.13
CA GLU A 211 -1.05 2.26 6.00
C GLU A 211 -0.49 3.47 5.25
N VAL A 212 -1.37 4.45 4.98
CA VAL A 212 -1.01 5.69 4.26
C VAL A 212 -0.09 6.54 5.11
N LYS A 213 -0.40 6.71 6.40
CA LYS A 213 0.42 7.47 7.34
C LYS A 213 1.79 6.81 7.57
N TYR A 214 1.84 5.48 7.60
CA TYR A 214 3.10 4.74 7.71
C TYR A 214 3.97 4.89 6.45
N ALA A 215 3.37 4.79 5.26
CA ALA A 215 4.06 5.07 4.01
C ALA A 215 4.55 6.51 3.93
N TYR A 216 3.73 7.48 4.35
CA TYR A 216 4.13 8.88 4.47
C TYR A 216 5.33 9.07 5.39
N THR A 217 5.33 8.43 6.57
CA THR A 217 6.44 8.52 7.52
C THR A 217 7.77 8.03 6.93
N ASN A 218 7.75 6.92 6.19
CA ASN A 218 8.94 6.44 5.50
C ASN A 218 9.40 7.44 4.43
N LEU A 219 8.46 7.96 3.66
CA LEU A 219 8.74 8.88 2.54
C LEU A 219 9.38 10.19 3.01
N ILE A 220 8.81 10.86 4.04
CA ILE A 220 9.34 12.15 4.53
C ILE A 220 10.70 12.03 5.23
N ASN A 221 11.03 10.84 5.71
CA ASN A 221 12.34 10.55 6.32
C ASN A 221 13.32 9.94 5.32
N ASN A 222 13.02 9.94 4.02
CA ASN A 222 13.83 9.34 2.94
C ASN A 222 14.19 7.87 3.22
N ARG A 223 13.29 7.11 3.85
CA ARG A 223 13.48 5.69 4.14
C ARG A 223 12.98 4.83 3.01
N LEU A 224 13.79 3.85 2.65
CA LEU A 224 13.48 2.87 1.65
C LEU A 224 12.84 1.63 2.26
N SER A 225 11.99 0.99 1.49
CA SER A 225 11.48 -0.35 1.73
C SER A 225 12.33 -1.39 1.01
N ILE A 226 12.46 -2.56 1.59
CA ILE A 226 13.02 -3.74 0.94
C ILE A 226 11.88 -4.55 0.36
N ILE A 227 11.95 -4.84 -0.94
CA ILE A 227 10.97 -5.65 -1.65
C ILE A 227 11.65 -6.92 -2.20
N PRO A 228 11.22 -8.14 -1.85
CA PRO A 228 11.80 -9.37 -2.39
C PRO A 228 11.53 -9.49 -3.89
N ASN A 229 12.46 -10.07 -4.66
CA ASN A 229 12.24 -10.33 -6.09
C ASN A 229 11.24 -11.48 -6.34
N LYS A 230 11.12 -12.41 -5.41
CA LYS A 230 10.05 -13.41 -5.36
C LYS A 230 8.94 -12.94 -4.45
N ASN A 231 7.68 -13.13 -4.84
CA ASN A 231 6.58 -12.86 -3.94
C ASN A 231 6.59 -13.88 -2.80
N LEU A 232 6.70 -13.44 -1.55
CA LEU A 232 6.77 -14.31 -0.38
C LEU A 232 5.42 -14.38 0.39
N ILE A 233 4.43 -13.58 -0.01
CA ILE A 233 3.10 -13.52 0.61
C ILE A 233 2.01 -13.69 -0.43
N THR A 234 1.10 -14.64 -0.22
CA THR A 234 -0.16 -14.68 -0.96
C THR A 234 -1.22 -13.94 -0.15
N LYS A 235 -1.71 -12.80 -0.65
CA LYS A 235 -2.87 -12.12 -0.07
C LYS A 235 -4.15 -12.73 -0.64
N ILE A 236 -4.93 -13.39 0.23
CA ILE A 236 -6.17 -14.08 -0.17
C ILE A 236 -7.29 -13.05 -0.24
N ALA A 237 -7.91 -12.91 -1.41
CA ALA A 237 -9.10 -12.08 -1.55
C ALA A 237 -10.30 -12.71 -0.81
N TYR A 238 -10.95 -11.94 0.04
CA TYR A 238 -12.19 -12.36 0.70
C TYR A 238 -13.39 -12.02 -0.19
N TYR A 239 -13.90 -13.02 -0.92
CA TYR A 239 -14.88 -12.80 -2.01
C TYR A 239 -16.28 -12.44 -1.55
N ASP A 240 -16.71 -12.79 -0.33
CA ASP A 240 -18.14 -12.76 0.04
C ASP A 240 -18.70 -11.39 0.42
N LYS A 241 -17.87 -10.39 0.71
CA LYS A 241 -18.32 -9.09 1.22
C LYS A 241 -17.61 -7.87 0.62
N MET A 242 -16.72 -8.04 -0.37
CA MET A 242 -15.99 -6.93 -0.96
C MET A 242 -16.71 -6.33 -2.18
N PRO A 243 -16.67 -5.00 -2.36
CA PRO A 243 -17.11 -4.37 -3.61
C PRO A 243 -16.43 -4.99 -4.82
N HIS A 244 -17.11 -5.05 -5.96
CA HIS A 244 -16.60 -5.66 -7.20
C HIS A 244 -15.21 -5.17 -7.61
N ALA A 245 -14.89 -3.90 -7.33
CA ALA A 245 -13.58 -3.31 -7.63
C ALA A 245 -12.41 -3.96 -6.85
N ILE A 246 -12.67 -4.51 -5.65
CA ILE A 246 -11.64 -5.14 -4.81
C ILE A 246 -11.50 -6.62 -5.13
N LYS A 247 -12.56 -7.29 -5.60
CA LYS A 247 -12.52 -8.71 -6.00
C LYS A 247 -11.50 -9.01 -7.09
N ASN A 248 -11.28 -8.07 -8.00
CA ASN A 248 -10.37 -8.21 -9.13
C ASN A 248 -9.10 -7.37 -8.97
N HIS A 249 -8.75 -6.98 -7.73
CA HIS A 249 -7.52 -6.22 -7.53
C HIS A 249 -6.30 -7.04 -7.97
N PRO A 250 -5.42 -6.49 -8.82
CA PRO A 250 -4.33 -7.26 -9.43
C PRO A 250 -3.35 -7.85 -8.41
N PHE A 251 -3.31 -7.32 -7.20
CA PHE A 251 -2.40 -7.76 -6.13
C PHE A 251 -2.99 -8.87 -5.24
N THR A 252 -4.20 -9.33 -5.51
CA THR A 252 -4.80 -10.46 -4.78
C THR A 252 -4.48 -11.79 -5.45
N ASN A 253 -4.34 -12.85 -4.64
CA ASN A 253 -4.08 -14.22 -5.08
C ASN A 253 -2.78 -14.42 -5.91
N ILE A 254 -1.84 -13.47 -5.85
CA ILE A 254 -0.49 -13.72 -6.38
C ILE A 254 0.13 -14.81 -5.50
N LYS A 255 0.51 -15.93 -6.13
CA LYS A 255 1.12 -17.06 -5.42
C LYS A 255 2.44 -16.63 -4.78
N ASN A 256 2.67 -17.08 -3.55
CA ASN A 256 3.98 -16.97 -2.92
C ASN A 256 4.93 -18.04 -3.47
N GLU A 257 6.21 -17.74 -3.37
CA GLU A 257 7.30 -18.60 -3.79
C GLU A 257 8.28 -18.79 -2.63
N GLU A 258 9.02 -19.87 -2.64
CA GLU A 258 10.11 -20.07 -1.70
C GLU A 258 11.41 -19.43 -2.24
N SER A 259 12.21 -18.88 -1.34
CA SER A 259 13.54 -18.34 -1.62
C SER A 259 14.61 -19.12 -0.85
N ASP A 260 15.65 -19.58 -1.54
CA ASP A 260 16.65 -20.48 -0.94
C ASP A 260 17.80 -19.72 -0.28
N HIS A 261 18.08 -18.50 -0.73
CA HIS A 261 19.22 -17.68 -0.29
C HIS A 261 18.90 -16.19 -0.40
N ILE A 262 19.73 -15.38 0.26
CA ILE A 262 19.68 -13.92 0.16
C ILE A 262 20.99 -13.44 -0.46
N VAL A 263 20.87 -12.72 -1.58
CA VAL A 263 21.94 -11.92 -2.18
C VAL A 263 21.56 -10.46 -2.00
N HIS A 264 22.43 -9.70 -1.34
CA HIS A 264 22.20 -8.30 -1.10
C HIS A 264 22.52 -7.49 -2.36
N PRO A 265 21.68 -6.50 -2.74
CA PRO A 265 22.04 -5.57 -3.82
C PRO A 265 23.34 -4.83 -3.51
N SER A 266 24.12 -4.53 -4.55
CA SER A 266 25.38 -3.82 -4.42
C SER A 266 25.22 -2.38 -3.90
N PHE A 267 24.07 -1.76 -4.15
CA PHE A 267 23.79 -0.38 -3.77
C PHE A 267 22.45 -0.24 -3.08
N ILE A 268 22.39 0.61 -2.06
CA ILE A 268 21.12 1.02 -1.42
C ILE A 268 20.59 2.22 -2.21
N CYS A 269 19.84 1.93 -3.26
CA CYS A 269 19.24 2.91 -4.16
C CYS A 269 17.84 2.42 -4.58
N PRO A 270 16.80 3.27 -4.58
CA PRO A 270 15.47 2.84 -4.99
C PRO A 270 15.41 2.55 -6.49
N ASP A 271 14.69 1.48 -6.85
CA ASP A 271 14.35 1.18 -8.24
C ASP A 271 13.07 1.91 -8.63
N ILE A 272 13.21 3.09 -9.21
CA ILE A 272 12.09 3.96 -9.59
C ILE A 272 11.22 3.31 -10.69
N GLU A 273 11.83 2.54 -11.61
CA GLU A 273 11.06 1.83 -12.63
C GLU A 273 10.20 0.72 -12.01
N ALA A 274 10.71 0.03 -10.98
CA ALA A 274 9.94 -0.96 -10.24
C ALA A 274 8.76 -0.31 -9.50
N ASP A 275 8.97 0.85 -8.87
CA ASP A 275 7.96 1.61 -8.19
C ASP A 275 6.84 2.04 -9.15
N LEU A 276 7.22 2.60 -10.32
CA LEU A 276 6.30 2.96 -11.38
C LEU A 276 5.49 1.75 -11.88
N TYR A 277 6.18 0.64 -12.15
CA TYR A 277 5.52 -0.57 -12.64
C TYR A 277 4.49 -1.11 -11.64
N SER A 278 4.83 -1.20 -10.34
CA SER A 278 3.89 -1.64 -9.31
C SER A 278 2.64 -0.77 -9.27
N GLN A 279 2.81 0.55 -9.33
CA GLN A 279 1.67 1.47 -9.26
C GLN A 279 0.80 1.44 -10.52
N THR A 280 1.38 1.30 -11.72
CA THR A 280 0.58 1.11 -12.95
C THR A 280 -0.29 -0.13 -12.85
N LYS A 281 0.22 -1.20 -12.24
CA LYS A 281 -0.54 -2.45 -12.04
C LYS A 281 -1.60 -2.32 -10.96
N GLU A 282 -1.28 -1.65 -9.86
CA GLU A 282 -2.22 -1.41 -8.76
C GLU A 282 -3.47 -0.68 -9.22
N TYR A 283 -3.32 0.26 -10.14
CA TYR A 283 -4.41 1.13 -10.59
C TYR A 283 -5.03 0.73 -11.91
N ASN A 284 -4.53 -0.35 -12.50
CA ASN A 284 -4.95 -0.80 -13.84
C ASN A 284 -4.93 0.36 -14.85
N THR A 285 -3.93 1.24 -14.71
CA THR A 285 -3.73 2.40 -15.56
C THR A 285 -2.59 2.13 -16.53
N SER A 286 -2.66 2.67 -17.74
CA SER A 286 -1.53 2.66 -18.64
C SER A 286 -0.45 3.65 -18.16
N PHE A 287 0.79 3.43 -18.57
CA PHE A 287 1.89 4.35 -18.28
C PHE A 287 1.59 5.75 -18.84
N GLU A 288 0.88 5.84 -19.98
CA GLU A 288 0.45 7.07 -20.61
C GLU A 288 -0.62 7.82 -19.80
N GLU A 289 -1.56 7.11 -19.17
CA GLU A 289 -2.56 7.72 -18.28
C GLU A 289 -1.94 8.32 -17.02
N LEU A 290 -0.78 7.83 -16.59
CA LEU A 290 -0.04 8.39 -15.46
C LEU A 290 0.62 9.74 -15.79
N TYR A 291 0.89 10.02 -17.06
CA TYR A 291 1.46 11.28 -17.54
C TYR A 291 0.41 12.36 -17.88
N MET A 292 -0.88 12.04 -17.71
CA MET A 292 -1.94 13.04 -17.97
C MET A 292 -1.94 14.14 -16.91
N PRO A 293 -2.14 15.41 -17.31
CA PRO A 293 -2.22 16.55 -16.39
C PRO A 293 -3.28 16.35 -15.31
N LYS A 294 -3.06 16.94 -14.12
CA LYS A 294 -3.97 16.88 -12.95
C LYS A 294 -5.42 17.23 -13.32
N GLU A 295 -5.60 18.20 -14.20
CA GLU A 295 -6.88 18.71 -14.66
C GLU A 295 -7.69 17.65 -15.42
N TYR A 296 -7.04 16.73 -16.12
CA TYR A 296 -7.72 15.67 -16.87
C TYR A 296 -8.44 14.69 -15.95
N PHE A 297 -7.81 14.27 -14.83
CA PHE A 297 -8.46 13.37 -13.87
C PHE A 297 -9.61 14.06 -13.13
N TYR A 298 -9.46 15.32 -12.80
CA TYR A 298 -10.51 16.11 -12.19
C TYR A 298 -11.71 16.25 -13.15
N LEU A 299 -11.46 16.57 -14.39
CA LEU A 299 -12.49 16.68 -15.42
C LEU A 299 -13.14 15.30 -15.71
N LYS A 300 -12.36 14.21 -15.80
CA LYS A 300 -12.89 12.86 -16.05
C LYS A 300 -13.82 12.41 -14.92
N GLU A 301 -13.45 12.58 -13.66
CA GLU A 301 -14.30 12.20 -12.51
C GLU A 301 -15.60 13.03 -12.48
N HIS A 302 -15.51 14.33 -12.69
CA HIS A 302 -16.69 15.21 -12.69
C HIS A 302 -17.56 15.01 -13.93
N PHE A 303 -16.97 14.75 -15.08
CA PHE A 303 -17.70 14.50 -16.31
C PHE A 303 -18.42 13.16 -16.29
N VAL A 304 -17.79 12.10 -15.80
CA VAL A 304 -18.43 10.79 -15.61
C VAL A 304 -19.53 10.86 -14.55
N ALA A 305 -19.36 11.62 -13.49
CA ALA A 305 -20.41 11.85 -12.49
C ALA A 305 -21.58 12.64 -13.09
N ALA A 306 -21.34 13.65 -13.91
CA ALA A 306 -22.37 14.43 -14.58
C ALA A 306 -23.16 13.61 -15.61
N ILE A 307 -22.48 12.73 -16.37
CA ILE A 307 -23.15 11.82 -17.33
C ILE A 307 -23.98 10.75 -16.61
N ARG A 308 -23.54 10.24 -15.46
CA ARG A 308 -24.30 9.25 -14.69
C ARG A 308 -25.53 9.81 -14.00
N ASN A 309 -25.54 11.10 -13.69
CA ASN A 309 -26.68 11.78 -13.05
C ASN A 309 -27.53 12.51 -14.09
N ASN A 310 -28.26 11.79 -14.91
CA ASN A 310 -29.07 12.22 -16.05
C ASN A 310 -30.21 13.24 -15.74
N HIS A 311 -30.10 14.06 -14.69
CA HIS A 311 -31.16 14.98 -14.26
C HIS A 311 -30.77 16.46 -14.13
N ILE A 312 -29.59 16.86 -14.56
CA ILE A 312 -29.23 18.28 -14.57
C ILE A 312 -28.88 18.67 -15.99
N HIS A 313 -29.75 19.46 -16.65
CA HIS A 313 -29.33 20.27 -17.78
C HIS A 313 -28.41 21.37 -17.26
N PRO A 314 -27.08 21.21 -17.32
CA PRO A 314 -26.20 22.25 -16.83
C PRO A 314 -26.26 23.42 -17.81
N LYS A 315 -26.42 24.63 -17.31
CA LYS A 315 -26.07 25.84 -18.03
C LYS A 315 -24.52 25.95 -18.13
N ILE A 316 -23.84 24.87 -18.48
CA ILE A 316 -22.40 24.85 -18.74
C ILE A 316 -22.23 25.35 -20.16
N PRO A 317 -21.39 26.35 -20.43
CA PRO A 317 -21.05 26.72 -21.81
C PRO A 317 -20.59 25.49 -22.56
N GLN A 318 -21.11 25.25 -23.76
CA GLN A 318 -20.72 24.15 -24.62
C GLN A 318 -19.34 24.41 -25.22
N ILE A 319 -18.33 24.55 -24.34
CA ILE A 319 -16.95 24.89 -24.71
C ILE A 319 -16.03 23.85 -24.09
N ILE A 320 -15.22 23.19 -24.90
CA ILE A 320 -14.15 22.32 -24.48
C ILE A 320 -12.86 23.11 -24.55
N HIS A 321 -12.21 23.29 -23.38
CA HIS A 321 -10.88 23.88 -23.31
C HIS A 321 -9.85 22.78 -23.15
N GLN A 322 -8.91 22.70 -24.10
CA GLN A 322 -7.74 21.86 -23.99
C GLN A 322 -6.49 22.73 -23.89
N ILE A 323 -5.73 22.57 -22.80
CA ILE A 323 -4.52 23.34 -22.53
C ILE A 323 -3.34 22.36 -22.56
N TYR A 324 -2.29 22.71 -23.28
CA TYR A 324 -1.05 21.94 -23.40
C TYR A 324 0.17 22.76 -22.98
N GLU A 325 1.11 22.13 -22.29
CA GLU A 325 2.25 22.85 -21.66
C GLU A 325 3.50 22.93 -22.54
N ASP A 326 3.59 22.17 -23.64
CA ASP A 326 4.79 22.11 -24.46
C ASP A 326 4.65 22.97 -25.73
N LEU A 327 5.70 23.76 -26.02
CA LEU A 327 5.79 24.58 -27.22
C LEU A 327 5.95 23.78 -28.53
N ALA A 328 6.33 22.51 -28.44
CA ALA A 328 6.45 21.61 -29.57
C ALA A 328 5.10 21.09 -30.12
N GLY A 329 3.99 21.40 -29.43
CA GLY A 329 2.65 20.96 -29.76
C GLY A 329 2.24 19.63 -29.11
N PRO A 330 0.94 19.27 -29.16
CA PRO A 330 0.44 18.06 -28.52
C PRO A 330 0.97 16.81 -29.22
N PRO A 331 1.29 15.71 -28.45
CA PRO A 331 1.66 14.44 -29.04
C PRO A 331 0.50 13.87 -29.90
N PRO A 332 0.78 12.99 -30.88
CA PRO A 332 -0.23 12.43 -31.79
C PRO A 332 -1.44 11.82 -31.08
N SER A 333 -1.22 11.14 -29.95
CA SER A 333 -2.28 10.55 -29.12
C SER A 333 -3.27 11.58 -28.56
N LEU A 334 -2.81 12.77 -28.21
CA LEU A 334 -3.68 13.87 -27.75
C LEU A 334 -4.46 14.50 -28.90
N VAL A 335 -3.91 14.51 -30.11
CA VAL A 335 -4.61 14.96 -31.32
C VAL A 335 -5.76 14.00 -31.64
N GLU A 336 -5.55 12.70 -31.56
CA GLU A 336 -6.60 11.68 -31.77
C GLU A 336 -7.71 11.79 -30.73
N ILE A 337 -7.36 11.96 -29.45
CA ILE A 337 -8.34 12.17 -28.37
C ILE A 337 -9.14 13.46 -28.61
N SER A 338 -8.48 14.55 -29.02
CA SER A 338 -9.18 15.81 -29.32
C SER A 338 -10.12 15.69 -30.51
N GLN A 339 -9.77 14.86 -31.49
CA GLN A 339 -10.62 14.56 -32.64
C GLN A 339 -11.86 13.78 -32.22
N SER A 340 -11.70 12.73 -31.41
CA SER A 340 -12.82 11.95 -30.89
C SER A 340 -13.79 12.78 -30.05
N TRP A 341 -13.30 13.77 -29.31
CA TRP A 341 -14.15 14.69 -28.54
C TRP A 341 -14.96 15.64 -29.41
N LYS A 342 -14.39 16.11 -30.53
CA LYS A 342 -15.11 16.92 -31.52
C LYS A 342 -16.20 16.12 -32.23
N GLU A 343 -15.92 14.84 -32.51
CA GLU A 343 -16.88 13.94 -33.14
C GLU A 343 -18.05 13.59 -32.23
N LEU A 344 -17.77 13.41 -30.90
CA LEU A 344 -18.80 13.13 -29.91
C LEU A 344 -19.63 14.36 -29.51
N ASN A 345 -19.14 15.56 -29.73
CA ASN A 345 -19.78 16.83 -29.36
C ASN A 345 -19.68 17.86 -30.50
N PRO A 346 -20.32 17.61 -31.65
CA PRO A 346 -20.15 18.44 -32.85
C PRO A 346 -20.62 19.89 -32.68
N ASP A 347 -21.54 20.13 -31.73
CA ASP A 347 -22.14 21.46 -31.48
C ASP A 347 -21.36 22.24 -30.39
N TRP A 348 -20.26 21.69 -29.86
CA TRP A 348 -19.49 22.33 -28.83
C TRP A 348 -18.32 23.13 -29.40
N GLU A 349 -18.07 24.33 -28.86
CA GLU A 349 -16.90 25.12 -29.22
C GLU A 349 -15.64 24.48 -28.62
N TYR A 350 -14.63 24.20 -29.44
CA TYR A 350 -13.36 23.62 -29.04
C TYR A 350 -12.27 24.70 -29.04
N ARG A 351 -11.70 24.99 -27.86
CA ARG A 351 -10.61 25.95 -27.68
C ARG A 351 -9.34 25.26 -27.26
N PHE A 352 -8.30 25.43 -28.04
CA PHE A 352 -6.96 24.95 -27.74
C PHE A 352 -6.10 26.11 -27.21
N GLY A 353 -5.44 25.94 -26.05
CA GLY A 353 -4.60 26.96 -25.42
C GLY A 353 -3.24 26.40 -24.99
N ILE A 354 -2.20 27.22 -25.05
CA ILE A 354 -0.87 26.94 -24.54
C ILE A 354 -0.66 27.68 -23.21
N LYS A 355 -0.03 27.06 -22.23
CA LYS A 355 0.13 27.55 -20.83
C LYS A 355 0.70 28.95 -20.67
N MET A 356 1.38 29.50 -21.67
CA MET A 356 1.92 30.88 -21.61
C MET A 356 0.84 31.96 -21.42
N ILE A 357 -0.44 31.65 -21.68
CA ILE A 357 -1.55 32.61 -21.57
C ILE A 357 -2.09 32.70 -20.13
N LEU A 358 -1.84 31.69 -19.29
CA LEU A 358 -2.40 31.60 -17.91
C LEU A 358 -1.56 32.31 -16.84
N ARG A 359 -0.42 32.91 -17.19
CA ARG A 359 0.37 33.72 -16.22
C ARG A 359 -0.13 35.15 -16.03
N HIS A 360 -1.22 35.56 -16.70
CA HIS A 360 -1.72 36.94 -16.67
C HIS A 360 -3.24 37.03 -16.39
N PHE A 361 -3.83 35.97 -15.78
CA PHE A 361 -5.20 36.06 -15.27
C PHE A 361 -5.26 35.60 -13.80
#